data_fdeb6269fd51d3b7979ef91d111d149c
#
_entry.id   fdeb6269fd51d3b7979ef91d111d149c
#
_cell.length_a   1.000
_cell.length_b   1.000
_cell.length_c   1.000
_cell.angle_alpha   90.00
_cell.angle_beta   90.00
_cell.angle_gamma   90.00
#
_symmetry.space_group_name_H-M   'P 1'
#
loop_
_entity.id
_entity.type
_entity.pdbx_description
1 polymer ?
#
loop_
_entity_poly.entity_id
_entity_poly.type
_entity_poly.pdbx_seq_one_letter_code
_entity_poly.pdbx_strand_id
1 'polypeptide(L)'
;MTTVTPFHPAHEKLGALDSRYVQVDQIPWKPTPTPGIDMKILMQDEASGLLTALFRWQPGTQLPLHEHVEVEQTYVLSGSIVDDEGEVREGD
;
A
#
# COMPACT_ATOMS: atom_id res chain seq x y z
N MET A 1 -5.92 0.81 20.80
CA MET A 1 -6.16 0.30 19.45
C MET A 1 -5.10 0.79 18.50
N THR A 2 -4.51 -0.15 17.80
CA THR A 2 -3.41 0.15 16.86
C THR A 2 -3.83 0.10 15.40
N THR A 3 -4.97 -0.56 15.08
CA THR A 3 -5.47 -0.63 13.71
C THR A 3 -6.16 0.68 13.33
N VAL A 4 -5.71 1.31 12.26
CA VAL A 4 -6.26 2.58 11.80
C VAL A 4 -6.56 2.54 10.31
N THR A 5 -7.58 3.30 9.90
CA THR A 5 -7.90 3.58 8.51
C THR A 5 -7.76 5.09 8.32
N PRO A 6 -6.63 5.56 7.78
CA PRO A 6 -6.42 7.01 7.61
C PRO A 6 -7.55 7.66 6.81
N PHE A 7 -7.86 8.91 7.12
CA PHE A 7 -8.91 9.71 6.48
C PHE A 7 -10.34 9.18 6.69
N HIS A 8 -10.53 8.29 7.67
CA HIS A 8 -11.84 7.74 7.99
C HIS A 8 -12.14 7.95 9.48
N PRO A 9 -12.47 9.16 9.93
CA PRO A 9 -12.68 9.44 11.36
C PRO A 9 -13.77 8.57 11.99
N ALA A 10 -14.79 8.18 11.20
CA ALA A 10 -15.85 7.31 11.69
C ALA A 10 -15.35 5.91 12.09
N HIS A 11 -14.15 5.52 11.67
CA HIS A 11 -13.57 4.22 11.98
C HIS A 11 -12.79 4.20 13.29
N GLU A 12 -12.64 5.32 13.99
CA GLU A 12 -11.83 5.40 15.19
C GLU A 12 -12.28 4.44 16.29
N LYS A 13 -13.57 4.14 16.35
CA LYS A 13 -14.13 3.26 17.36
C LYS A 13 -14.20 1.79 16.95
N LEU A 14 -13.77 1.47 15.73
CA LEU A 14 -13.82 0.11 15.25
C LEU A 14 -12.70 -0.72 15.86
N GLY A 15 -13.01 -1.97 16.20
CA GLY A 15 -12.02 -2.95 16.62
C GLY A 15 -11.24 -3.50 15.44
N ALA A 16 -10.13 -4.17 15.73
CA ALA A 16 -9.25 -4.72 14.70
C ALA A 16 -9.95 -5.74 13.78
N LEU A 17 -10.97 -6.43 14.31
CA LEU A 17 -11.71 -7.45 13.55
C LEU A 17 -13.02 -6.92 12.94
N ASP A 18 -13.34 -5.65 13.16
CA ASP A 18 -14.53 -5.06 12.57
C ASP A 18 -14.31 -4.77 11.09
N SER A 19 -15.38 -4.83 10.32
CA SER A 19 -15.32 -4.49 8.90
C SER A 19 -15.06 -2.99 8.70
N ARG A 20 -14.22 -2.66 7.73
CA ARG A 20 -13.86 -1.28 7.40
C ARG A 20 -14.11 -1.05 5.92
N TYR A 21 -15.03 -0.16 5.62
CA TYR A 21 -15.37 0.18 4.23
C TYR A 21 -14.61 1.46 3.86
N VAL A 22 -13.62 1.31 2.97
CA VAL A 22 -12.67 2.37 2.65
C VAL A 22 -13.05 2.99 1.31
N GLN A 23 -13.30 4.31 1.29
CA GLN A 23 -13.51 5.05 0.06
C GLN A 23 -12.15 5.45 -0.52
N VAL A 24 -11.58 4.58 -1.34
CA VAL A 24 -10.23 4.74 -1.86
C VAL A 24 -10.06 6.03 -2.65
N ASP A 25 -11.07 6.42 -3.42
CA ASP A 25 -11.01 7.63 -4.24
C ASP A 25 -10.90 8.92 -3.40
N GLN A 26 -11.32 8.87 -2.14
CA GLN A 26 -11.25 10.03 -1.25
C GLN A 26 -9.92 10.13 -0.52
N ILE A 27 -9.09 9.10 -0.58
CA ILE A 27 -7.77 9.12 0.04
C ILE A 27 -6.80 9.79 -0.93
N PRO A 28 -6.10 10.86 -0.52
CA PRO A 28 -5.14 11.51 -1.42
C PRO A 28 -3.90 10.64 -1.62
N TRP A 29 -3.34 10.70 -2.82
CA TRP A 29 -2.01 10.17 -3.06
C TRP A 29 -0.97 10.99 -2.31
N LYS A 30 -0.02 10.34 -1.68
CA LYS A 30 1.09 11.05 -1.05
C LYS A 30 2.42 10.49 -1.56
N PRO A 31 3.45 11.34 -1.66
CA PRO A 31 4.75 10.87 -2.13
C PRO A 31 5.39 9.91 -1.12
N THR A 32 6.20 8.99 -1.65
CA THR A 32 7.08 8.16 -0.85
C THR A 32 8.50 8.73 -0.87
N PRO A 33 9.43 8.20 -0.06
CA PRO A 33 10.83 8.61 -0.15
C PRO A 33 11.46 8.35 -1.52
N THR A 34 10.86 7.47 -2.34
CA THR A 34 11.37 7.20 -3.69
C THR A 34 10.66 8.10 -4.69
N PRO A 35 11.38 8.99 -5.41
CA PRO A 35 10.78 9.84 -6.43
C PRO A 35 10.07 9.02 -7.50
N GLY A 36 8.89 9.46 -7.91
CA GLY A 36 8.09 8.78 -8.92
C GLY A 36 7.15 7.72 -8.37
N ILE A 37 7.19 7.43 -7.07
CA ILE A 37 6.30 6.48 -6.42
C ILE A 37 5.45 7.21 -5.40
N ASP A 38 4.13 7.14 -5.58
CA ASP A 38 3.14 7.66 -4.64
C ASP A 38 2.37 6.52 -4.00
N MET A 39 1.75 6.79 -2.85
CA MET A 39 1.00 5.76 -2.13
C MET A 39 -0.29 6.30 -1.53
N LYS A 40 -1.24 5.39 -1.35
CA LYS A 40 -2.43 5.60 -0.51
C LYS A 40 -2.43 4.50 0.54
N ILE A 41 -2.44 4.87 1.81
CA ILE A 41 -2.55 3.89 2.89
C ILE A 41 -4.01 3.58 3.12
N LEU A 42 -4.40 2.33 2.94
CA LEU A 42 -5.79 1.89 3.12
C LEU A 42 -6.06 1.45 4.54
N MET A 43 -5.11 0.80 5.17
CA MET A 43 -5.21 0.35 6.55
C MET A 43 -3.82 0.16 7.12
N GLN A 44 -3.66 0.41 8.41
CA GLN A 44 -2.39 0.24 9.09
C GLN A 44 -2.61 -0.25 10.51
N ASP A 45 -1.76 -1.16 10.97
CA ASP A 45 -1.72 -1.62 12.36
C ASP A 45 -0.27 -1.56 12.83
N GLU A 46 0.02 -0.58 13.68
CA GLU A 46 1.39 -0.35 14.16
C GLU A 46 1.91 -1.48 15.04
N ALA A 47 1.04 -2.12 15.79
CA ALA A 47 1.47 -3.18 16.71
C ALA A 47 2.00 -4.41 15.97
N SER A 48 1.36 -4.79 14.86
CA SER A 48 1.77 -5.94 14.05
C SER A 48 2.65 -5.57 12.87
N GLY A 49 2.70 -4.29 12.51
CA GLY A 49 3.37 -3.83 11.31
C GLY A 49 2.57 -4.06 10.03
N LEU A 50 1.32 -4.53 10.13
CA LEU A 50 0.49 -4.77 8.97
C LEU A 50 0.15 -3.46 8.26
N LEU A 51 0.34 -3.45 6.96
CA LEU A 51 0.04 -2.29 6.12
C LEU A 51 -0.63 -2.76 4.83
N THR A 52 -1.75 -2.14 4.49
CA THR A 52 -2.39 -2.31 3.19
C THR A 52 -2.37 -0.97 2.48
N ALA A 53 -1.78 -0.93 1.29
CA ALA A 53 -1.61 0.31 0.55
C ALA A 53 -1.70 0.09 -0.95
N LEU A 54 -2.07 1.16 -1.67
CA LEU A 54 -1.92 1.22 -3.12
C LEU A 54 -0.68 2.04 -3.43
N PHE A 55 0.07 1.60 -4.44
CA PHE A 55 1.24 2.31 -4.95
C PHE A 55 1.03 2.67 -6.41
N ARG A 56 1.45 3.87 -6.79
CA ARG A 56 1.43 4.34 -8.16
C ARG A 56 2.84 4.72 -8.57
N TRP A 57 3.35 4.05 -9.60
CA TRP A 57 4.71 4.26 -10.10
C TRP A 57 4.64 5.00 -11.41
N GLN A 58 5.41 6.08 -11.55
CA GLN A 58 5.62 6.70 -12.84
C GLN A 58 6.40 5.73 -13.74
N PRO A 59 6.08 5.67 -15.05
CA PRO A 59 6.84 4.81 -15.97
C PRO A 59 8.34 5.08 -15.89
N GLY A 60 9.13 4.01 -15.86
CA GLY A 60 10.58 4.12 -15.77
C GLY A 60 11.13 4.33 -14.36
N THR A 61 10.27 4.39 -13.34
CA THR A 61 10.72 4.54 -11.95
C THR A 61 11.41 3.25 -11.49
N GLN A 62 12.52 3.42 -10.79
CA GLN A 62 13.27 2.31 -10.21
C GLN A 62 13.31 2.44 -8.70
N LEU A 63 12.99 1.36 -8.01
CA LEU A 63 13.13 1.27 -6.57
C LEU A 63 14.51 0.67 -6.26
N PRO A 64 15.33 1.31 -5.40
CA PRO A 64 16.61 0.74 -5.02
C PRO A 64 16.44 -0.64 -4.38
N LEU A 65 17.43 -1.51 -4.56
CA LEU A 65 17.44 -2.82 -3.92
C LEU A 65 17.30 -2.65 -2.41
N HIS A 66 16.38 -3.39 -1.82
CA HIS A 66 16.11 -3.32 -0.39
C HIS A 66 15.74 -4.72 0.12
N GLU A 67 15.88 -4.90 1.43
CA GLU A 67 15.55 -6.14 2.09
C GLU A 67 14.19 -6.02 2.77
N HIS A 68 13.35 -7.04 2.56
CA HIS A 68 12.06 -7.15 3.25
C HIS A 68 12.25 -7.94 4.54
N VAL A 69 11.84 -7.37 5.66
CA VAL A 69 11.93 -8.04 6.96
C VAL A 69 10.67 -8.80 7.34
N GLU A 70 9.58 -8.56 6.60
CA GLU A 70 8.28 -9.22 6.79
C GLU A 70 7.74 -9.69 5.45
N VAL A 71 6.73 -10.55 5.49
CA VAL A 71 6.07 -11.02 4.27
C VAL A 71 5.41 -9.85 3.56
N GLU A 72 5.66 -9.75 2.26
CA GLU A 72 5.02 -8.77 1.40
C GLU A 72 4.31 -9.47 0.26
N GLN A 73 3.08 -9.06 -0.03
CA GLN A 73 2.32 -9.54 -1.17
C GLN A 73 1.95 -8.35 -2.05
N THR A 74 2.18 -8.48 -3.34
CA THR A 74 1.91 -7.43 -4.32
C THR A 74 1.01 -7.95 -5.41
N TYR A 75 -0.08 -7.23 -5.68
CA TYR A 75 -0.97 -7.52 -6.79
C TYR A 75 -0.95 -6.34 -7.76
N VAL A 76 -0.73 -6.60 -9.05
CA VAL A 76 -0.61 -5.55 -10.06
C VAL A 76 -1.99 -5.24 -10.64
N LEU A 77 -2.48 -4.04 -10.40
CA LEU A 77 -3.77 -3.58 -10.93
C LEU A 77 -3.66 -3.05 -12.36
N SER A 78 -2.53 -2.47 -12.72
CA SER A 78 -2.29 -1.89 -14.04
C SER A 78 -0.80 -1.81 -14.31
N GLY A 79 -0.39 -2.08 -15.55
CA GLY A 79 1.01 -2.00 -15.95
C GLY A 79 1.81 -3.24 -15.62
N SER A 80 3.10 -3.06 -15.38
CA SER A 80 3.99 -4.17 -15.05
C SER A 80 5.15 -3.70 -14.19
N ILE A 81 5.72 -4.64 -13.44
CA ILE A 81 6.92 -4.44 -12.64
C ILE A 81 7.92 -5.54 -13.01
N VAL A 82 9.17 -5.15 -13.20
CA VAL A 82 10.25 -6.06 -13.55
C VAL A 82 11.30 -6.01 -12.45
N ASP A 83 11.77 -7.15 -11.99
CA ASP A 83 12.88 -7.27 -11.06
C ASP A 83 13.84 -8.38 -11.51
N ASP A 84 14.81 -8.72 -10.68
CA ASP A 84 15.80 -9.75 -11.02
C ASP A 84 15.20 -11.16 -11.15
N GLU A 85 14.04 -11.38 -10.56
CA GLU A 85 13.39 -12.68 -10.58
C GLU A 85 12.41 -12.85 -11.74
N GLY A 86 11.94 -11.75 -12.31
CA GLY A 86 11.01 -11.82 -13.43
C GLY A 86 10.17 -10.57 -13.59
N GLU A 87 9.06 -10.73 -14.28
CA GLU A 87 8.11 -9.69 -14.58
C GLU A 87 6.73 -10.09 -14.08
N VAL A 88 6.04 -9.16 -13.39
CA VAL A 88 4.64 -9.33 -13.03
C VAL A 88 3.83 -8.27 -13.77
N ARG A 89 2.66 -8.65 -14.24
CA ARG A 89 1.80 -7.83 -15.07
C ARG A 89 0.45 -7.65 -14.42
N GLU A 90 -0.36 -6.80 -15.02
CA GLU A 90 -1.75 -6.62 -14.62
C GLU A 90 -2.43 -7.97 -14.42
N GLY A 91 -3.03 -8.15 -13.24
CA GLY A 91 -3.69 -9.41 -12.88
C GLY A 91 -2.82 -10.43 -12.17
N ASP A 92 -1.53 -10.13 -12.01
CA ASP A 92 -0.61 -11.03 -11.29
C ASP A 92 -0.44 -10.64 -9.83
#